data_af806b8866e9421e1298c7f76350ac3b
#
_entry.id   af806b8866e9421e1298c7f76350ac3b
#
_cell.length_a   1.000
_cell.length_b   1.000
_cell.length_c   1.000
_cell.angle_alpha   90.00
_cell.angle_beta   90.00
_cell.angle_gamma   90.00
#
_symmetry.space_group_name_H-M   'P 1'
#
loop_
_entity.id
_entity.type
_entity.pdbx_description
1 polymer ?
#
loop_
_entity_poly.entity_id
_entity_poly.type
_entity_poly.pdbx_seq_one_letter_code
_entity_poly.pdbx_strand_id
1 'polypeptide(L)' 'MKVYVGMDLHATNTYVGIVDEENKVLHKQRFRNELPLILSGLDPFKKDIQGVVVESTFN' A
#
# COMPACT_ATOMS: atom_id res chain seq x y z
N MET A 1 -4.02 8.32 -14.06
CA MET A 1 -2.78 8.55 -13.28
C MET A 1 -2.16 7.21 -12.91
N LYS A 2 -0.86 7.08 -13.06
CA LYS A 2 -0.15 5.86 -12.66
C LYS A 2 0.33 5.98 -11.24
N VAL A 3 0.04 4.99 -10.42
CA VAL A 3 0.48 4.97 -9.03
C VAL A 3 1.18 3.66 -8.70
N TYR A 4 1.97 3.69 -7.64
CA TYR A 4 2.70 2.53 -7.15
C TYR A 4 2.41 2.38 -5.67
N VAL A 5 2.29 1.14 -5.23
CA VAL A 5 1.95 0.83 -3.84
C VAL A 5 3.16 0.21 -3.16
N GLY A 6 3.52 0.77 -2.01
CA GLY A 6 4.51 0.17 -1.13
C GLY A 6 3.82 -0.35 0.12
N MET A 7 4.07 -1.59 0.46
CA MET A 7 3.51 -2.23 1.64
C MET A 7 4.63 -2.69 2.56
N ASP A 8 4.55 -2.29 3.81
CA ASP A 8 5.53 -2.70 4.82
C ASP A 8 4.80 -3.56 5.86
N LEU A 9 5.06 -4.87 5.81
CA LEU A 9 4.38 -5.84 6.65
C LEU A 9 5.07 -5.97 8.01
N HIS A 10 4.30 -5.72 9.05
CA HIS A 10 4.72 -5.93 10.43
C HIS A 10 3.86 -7.05 11.05
N ALA A 11 4.20 -7.47 12.26
CA ALA A 11 3.53 -8.62 12.89
C ALA A 11 2.02 -8.49 12.97
N THR A 12 1.51 -7.30 13.28
CA THR A 12 0.06 -7.08 13.48
C THR A 12 -0.54 -6.08 12.51
N ASN A 13 0.29 -5.28 11.86
CA ASN A 13 -0.16 -4.19 10.99
C ASN A 13 0.63 -4.16 9.71
N THR A 14 0.01 -3.58 8.68
CA THR A 14 0.67 -3.29 7.41
C THR A 14 0.57 -1.80 7.14
N TYR A 15 1.70 -1.18 6.85
CA TYR A 15 1.73 0.21 6.41
C TYR A 15 1.69 0.25 4.90
N VAL A 16 0.76 1.02 4.36
CA VAL A 16 0.55 1.14 2.92
C VAL A 16 0.80 2.57 2.49
N GLY A 17 1.68 2.74 1.53
CA GLY A 17 1.94 4.05 0.92
C GLY A 17 1.63 3.98 -0.57
N ILE A 18 1.00 5.01 -1.09
CA ILE A 18 0.70 5.11 -2.52
C ILE A 18 1.42 6.35 -3.04
N VAL A 19 2.25 6.15 -4.06
CA VAL A 19 3.03 7.23 -4.66
C VAL A 19 2.74 7.32 -6.15
N ASP A 20 2.92 8.51 -6.70
CA ASP A 20 2.78 8.71 -8.13
C ASP A 20 4.12 8.48 -8.85
N GLU A 21 4.17 8.76 -10.16
CA GLU A 21 5.36 8.54 -10.98
C GLU A 21 6.55 9.41 -10.56
N GLU A 22 6.30 10.48 -9.82
CA GLU A 22 7.33 11.39 -9.35
C GLU A 22 7.74 11.12 -7.91
N ASN A 23 7.32 9.97 -7.37
CA ASN A 23 7.56 9.58 -5.97
C ASN A 23 6.88 10.49 -4.95
N LYS A 24 5.86 11.21 -5.37
CA LYS A 24 5.07 12.01 -4.46
C LYS A 24 4.08 11.11 -3.73
N VAL A 25 4.07 11.18 -2.41
CA VAL A 25 3.15 10.38 -1.59
C VAL A 25 1.74 10.95 -1.71
N LEU A 26 0.84 10.15 -2.25
CA LEU A 26 -0.56 10.52 -2.41
C LEU A 26 -1.41 10.08 -1.22
N HIS A 27 -1.02 8.97 -0.60
CA HIS A 27 -1.79 8.40 0.50
C HIS A 27 -0.88 7.52 1.36
N LYS A 28 -1.06 7.57 2.68
CA LYS A 28 -0.39 6.67 3.62
C LYS A 28 -1.41 6.24 4.66
N GLN A 29 -1.45 4.96 4.94
CA GLN A 29 -2.37 4.44 5.95
C GLN A 29 -1.84 3.15 6.55
N ARG A 30 -2.17 2.94 7.82
CA ARG A 30 -1.87 1.70 8.52
C ARG A 30 -3.15 0.87 8.58
N PHE A 31 -3.03 -0.42 8.28
CA PHE A 31 -4.13 -1.37 8.38
C PHE A 31 -3.74 -2.51 9.30
N ARG A 32 -4.73 -3.12 9.94
CA ARG A 32 -4.51 -4.43 10.54
C ARG A 32 -4.22 -5.42 9.41
N ASN A 33 -3.52 -6.51 9.75
CA ASN A 33 -3.18 -7.54 8.77
C ASN A 33 -4.42 -8.38 8.40
N GLU A 34 -5.41 -7.71 7.84
CA GLU A 34 -6.65 -8.32 7.35
C GLU A 34 -6.78 -7.91 5.88
N LEU A 35 -6.70 -8.89 5.01
CA LEU A 35 -6.68 -8.66 3.57
C LEU A 35 -7.87 -7.81 3.07
N PRO A 36 -9.13 -8.06 3.52
CA PRO A 36 -10.25 -7.24 3.07
C PRO A 36 -10.09 -5.75 3.37
N LEU A 37 -9.49 -5.42 4.51
CA LEU A 37 -9.26 -4.01 4.87
C LEU A 37 -8.24 -3.36 3.96
N ILE A 38 -7.16 -4.08 3.66
CA ILE A 38 -6.10 -3.59 2.78
C ILE A 38 -6.64 -3.39 1.38
N LEU A 39 -7.37 -4.37 0.85
CA LEU A 39 -7.95 -4.27 -0.48
C LEU A 39 -8.95 -3.13 -0.57
N SER A 40 -9.76 -2.93 0.47
CA SER A 40 -10.69 -1.82 0.51
C SER A 40 -9.98 -0.47 0.46
N GLY A 41 -8.85 -0.35 1.15
CA GLY A 41 -8.06 0.88 1.13
C GLY A 41 -7.42 1.15 -0.23
N LEU A 42 -7.11 0.11 -1.00
CA LEU A 42 -6.53 0.24 -2.32
C LEU A 42 -7.57 0.44 -3.43
N ASP A 43 -8.83 0.14 -3.14
CA ASP A 43 -9.89 0.14 -4.16
C ASP A 43 -10.01 1.46 -4.93
N PRO A 44 -9.92 2.64 -4.30
CA PRO A 44 -9.99 3.90 -5.05
C PRO A 44 -8.89 4.06 -6.11
N PHE A 45 -7.79 3.34 -5.97
CA PHE A 45 -6.62 3.47 -6.84
C PHE A 45 -6.45 2.27 -7.78
N LYS A 46 -7.29 1.26 -7.67
CA LYS A 46 -7.04 -0.04 -8.31
C LYS A 46 -6.82 0.02 -9.81
N LYS A 47 -7.44 0.96 -10.51
CA LYS A 47 -7.29 1.11 -11.96
C LYS A 47 -5.95 1.72 -12.34
N ASP A 48 -5.35 2.43 -11.42
CA ASP A 48 -4.13 3.20 -11.67
C ASP A 48 -2.86 2.53 -11.15
N ILE A 49 -3.01 1.44 -10.40
CA ILE A 49 -1.87 0.74 -9.79
C ILE A 49 -1.05 0.03 -10.86
N GLN A 50 0.21 0.40 -10.98
CA GLN A 50 1.13 -0.20 -11.95
C GLN A 50 2.04 -1.25 -11.30
N GLY A 51 2.25 -1.18 -10.00
CA GLY A 51 3.10 -2.13 -9.32
C GLY A 51 2.90 -2.05 -7.81
N VAL A 52 3.22 -3.15 -7.14
CA VAL A 52 3.15 -3.26 -5.70
C VAL A 52 4.48 -3.82 -5.21
N VAL A 53 5.10 -3.14 -4.26
CA VAL A 53 6.31 -3.61 -3.60
C VAL A 53 5.95 -3.97 -2.18
N VAL A 54 6.29 -5.18 -1.77
CA VAL A 54 6.02 -5.66 -0.42
C VAL A 54 7.33 -5.92 0.30
N GLU A 55 7.49 -5.30 1.46
CA GLU A 55 8.62 -5.56 2.33
C GLU A 55 8.10 -6.18 3.62
N SER A 56 8.88 -7.09 4.18
CA SER A 56 8.53 -7.77 5.41
C SER A 56 9.67 -7.63 6.39
N THR A 57 9.37 -7.10 7.58
CA THR A 57 10.36 -6.92 8.63
C THR A 57 10.01 -7.81 9.82
N PHE A 58 10.15 -9.10 9.61
CA PHE A 58 9.97 -10.05 10.71
C PHE A 58 11.31 -10.31 11.38
N ASN A 59 11.34 -10.04 12.63
CA ASN A 59 12.48 -10.37 13.49
C ASN A 59 12.05 -11.37 14.55
#